data_05e919ad5d2f38449108f88fb9dac6e0
#
_entry.id   05e919ad5d2f38449108f88fb9dac6e0
#
_cell.length_a   1.000
_cell.length_b   1.000
_cell.length_c   1.000
_cell.angle_alpha   90.00
_cell.angle_beta   90.00
_cell.angle_gamma   90.00
#
_symmetry.space_group_name_H-M   'P 1'
#
loop_
_entity.id
_entity.type
_entity.pdbx_description
1 polymer ?
#
loop_
_entity_poly.entity_id
_entity_poly.type
_entity_poly.pdbx_seq_one_letter_code
_entity_poly.pdbx_strand_id
1 'polypeptide(L)'
;KKKEQSAINHFYKHLDSFVRKDCPIAIVPSSNPENINTGICQIAILLSQHSRINATSCLQRHRKVEKKSRGGNRSIDVDLSTINVNNKEIIKGKNVLLLDDVTTSGNSLYACEQLLLQAGAAKVLKLALGKTALNIPICIKTSSSK
;
A
#
# COMPACT_ATOMS: atom_id res chain seq x y z
N LYS A 1 -10.60 17.95 9.28
CA LYS A 1 -10.88 16.61 9.79
C LYS A 1 -12.08 15.96 9.16
N LYS A 2 -13.19 16.70 9.06
CA LYS A 2 -14.39 16.14 8.43
C LYS A 2 -14.15 15.82 6.94
N LYS A 3 -13.41 16.68 6.25
CA LYS A 3 -13.09 16.44 4.83
C LYS A 3 -12.20 15.23 4.67
N GLU A 4 -11.25 15.06 5.57
CA GLU A 4 -10.36 13.91 5.53
C GLU A 4 -11.12 12.61 5.75
N GLN A 5 -11.97 12.59 6.76
CA GLN A 5 -12.78 11.40 7.04
C GLN A 5 -13.73 11.08 5.90
N SER A 6 -14.28 12.12 5.28
CA SER A 6 -15.14 11.93 4.12
C SER A 6 -14.39 11.30 2.96
N ALA A 7 -13.15 11.75 2.73
CA ALA A 7 -12.32 11.19 1.66
C ALA A 7 -11.97 9.74 1.94
N ILE A 8 -11.63 9.42 3.20
CA ILE A 8 -11.31 8.05 3.60
C ILE A 8 -12.51 7.14 3.32
N ASN A 9 -13.68 7.57 3.75
CA ASN A 9 -14.89 6.78 3.54
C ASN A 9 -15.21 6.61 2.06
N HIS A 10 -15.00 7.64 1.28
CA HIS A 10 -15.24 7.59 -0.16
C HIS A 10 -14.35 6.54 -0.83
N PHE A 11 -13.06 6.60 -0.56
CA PHE A 11 -12.13 5.62 -1.14
C PHE A 11 -12.42 4.22 -0.66
N TYR A 12 -12.71 4.07 0.63
CA TYR A 12 -13.03 2.76 1.16
C TYR A 12 -14.24 2.15 0.45
N LYS A 13 -15.33 2.91 0.33
CA LYS A 13 -16.53 2.40 -0.31
C LYS A 13 -16.29 2.05 -1.77
N HIS A 14 -15.51 2.87 -2.44
CA HIS A 14 -15.21 2.64 -3.85
C HIS A 14 -14.39 1.37 -4.05
N LEU A 15 -13.41 1.14 -3.19
CA LEU A 15 -12.52 -0.01 -3.31
C LEU A 15 -13.13 -1.30 -2.77
N ASP A 16 -14.00 -1.20 -1.80
CA ASP A 16 -14.50 -2.38 -1.10
C ASP A 16 -15.13 -3.41 -2.04
N SER A 17 -15.82 -2.93 -3.06
CA SER A 17 -16.50 -3.84 -3.99
C SER A 17 -15.53 -4.54 -4.96
N PHE A 18 -14.31 -4.07 -5.06
CA PHE A 18 -13.34 -4.63 -6.00
C PHE A 18 -12.33 -5.55 -5.36
N VAL A 19 -12.13 -5.45 -4.06
CA VAL A 19 -11.07 -6.19 -3.39
C VAL A 19 -11.61 -7.56 -2.96
N ARG A 20 -10.86 -8.59 -3.30
CA ARG A 20 -11.28 -9.97 -3.05
C ARG A 20 -11.15 -10.34 -1.58
N LYS A 21 -11.91 -11.36 -1.18
CA LYS A 21 -11.78 -11.92 0.16
C LYS A 21 -10.42 -12.57 0.33
N ASP A 22 -9.99 -12.65 1.56
CA ASP A 22 -8.71 -13.26 1.94
C ASP A 22 -7.49 -12.54 1.35
N CYS A 23 -7.69 -11.34 0.83
CA CYS A 23 -6.60 -10.55 0.28
C CYS A 23 -5.89 -9.79 1.40
N PRO A 24 -4.57 -9.96 1.56
CA PRO A 24 -3.83 -9.11 2.49
C PRO A 24 -3.75 -7.69 1.95
N ILE A 25 -4.02 -6.73 2.82
CA ILE A 25 -3.98 -5.30 2.46
C ILE A 25 -2.76 -4.68 3.12
N ALA A 26 -1.77 -4.34 2.32
CA ALA A 26 -0.54 -3.70 2.79
C ALA A 26 -0.48 -2.26 2.32
N ILE A 27 0.36 -1.47 2.97
CA ILE A 27 0.54 -0.06 2.60
C ILE A 27 2.03 0.25 2.47
N VAL A 28 2.33 1.24 1.64
CA VAL A 28 3.68 1.79 1.57
C VAL A 28 3.90 2.63 2.83
N PRO A 29 4.93 2.34 3.63
CA PRO A 29 5.12 3.07 4.87
C PRO A 29 5.57 4.52 4.62
N SER A 30 5.22 5.38 5.56
CA SER A 30 5.62 6.77 5.53
C SER A 30 7.15 6.91 5.55
N SER A 31 7.64 8.05 5.09
CA SER A 31 9.07 8.37 5.20
C SER A 31 9.51 8.50 6.66
N ASN A 32 8.59 8.81 7.54
CA ASN A 32 8.85 8.89 8.98
C ASN A 32 8.22 7.68 9.67
N PRO A 33 9.03 6.81 10.28
CA PRO A 33 8.50 5.59 10.93
C PRO A 33 7.50 5.87 12.04
N GLU A 34 7.51 7.06 12.61
CA GLU A 34 6.57 7.38 13.68
C GLU A 34 5.19 7.74 13.17
N ASN A 35 5.07 8.01 11.88
CA ASN A 35 3.81 8.42 11.29
C ASN A 35 3.04 7.20 10.80
N ILE A 36 2.40 6.51 11.72
CA ILE A 36 1.76 5.23 11.43
C ILE A 36 0.25 5.34 11.21
N ASN A 37 -0.36 6.45 11.63
CA ASN A 37 -1.81 6.59 11.53
C ASN A 37 -2.17 7.54 10.39
N THR A 38 -1.80 7.15 9.19
CA THR A 38 -2.07 7.96 7.99
C THR A 38 -3.45 7.64 7.43
N GLY A 39 -3.93 8.53 6.54
CA GLY A 39 -5.19 8.28 5.85
C GLY A 39 -5.19 6.97 5.08
N ILE A 40 -4.08 6.65 4.43
CA ILE A 40 -3.99 5.40 3.68
C ILE A 40 -4.05 4.19 4.61
N CYS A 41 -3.45 4.31 5.79
CA CYS A 41 -3.51 3.24 6.77
C CYS A 41 -4.96 3.01 7.24
N GLN A 42 -5.69 4.08 7.47
CA GLN A 42 -7.09 3.98 7.88
C GLN A 42 -7.93 3.31 6.79
N ILE A 43 -7.71 3.65 5.53
CA ILE A 43 -8.41 3.01 4.43
C ILE A 43 -8.10 1.51 4.39
N ALA A 44 -6.83 1.17 4.55
CA ALA A 44 -6.41 -0.22 4.52
C ALA A 44 -7.03 -1.02 5.66
N ILE A 45 -7.11 -0.44 6.84
CA ILE A 45 -7.73 -1.10 8.00
C ILE A 45 -9.21 -1.34 7.75
N LEU A 46 -9.91 -0.34 7.21
CA LEU A 46 -11.33 -0.51 6.89
C LEU A 46 -11.54 -1.62 5.87
N LEU A 47 -10.70 -1.65 4.83
CA LEU A 47 -10.81 -2.68 3.82
C LEU A 47 -10.58 -4.07 4.39
N SER A 48 -9.70 -4.18 5.37
CA SER A 48 -9.35 -5.50 5.92
C SER A 48 -10.40 -6.06 6.86
N GLN A 49 -11.44 -5.29 7.18
CA GLN A 49 -12.46 -5.75 8.12
C GLN A 49 -13.49 -6.71 7.51
N HIS A 50 -13.49 -6.86 6.18
CA HIS A 50 -14.54 -7.65 5.51
C HIS A 50 -13.95 -8.93 4.91
N SER A 51 -13.55 -9.85 5.76
CA SER A 51 -12.98 -11.13 5.35
C SER A 51 -11.67 -11.00 4.60
N ARG A 52 -10.96 -9.92 4.84
CA ARG A 52 -9.63 -9.71 4.27
C ARG A 52 -8.61 -9.71 5.39
N ILE A 53 -7.35 -9.62 5.01
CA ILE A 53 -6.26 -9.74 5.98
C ILE A 53 -5.60 -8.37 6.17
N ASN A 54 -5.46 -7.96 7.42
CA ASN A 54 -4.79 -6.71 7.74
C ASN A 54 -3.27 -6.93 7.70
N ALA A 55 -2.64 -6.47 6.64
CA ALA A 55 -1.20 -6.55 6.47
C ALA A 55 -0.55 -5.16 6.54
N THR A 56 -1.20 -4.20 7.19
CA THR A 56 -0.68 -2.84 7.26
C THR A 56 0.61 -2.73 8.06
N SER A 57 0.91 -3.71 8.88
CA SER A 57 2.16 -3.73 9.66
C SER A 57 3.26 -4.55 9.01
N CYS A 58 3.00 -5.16 7.85
CA CYS A 58 4.00 -6.01 7.21
C CYS A 58 5.20 -5.22 6.71
N LEU A 59 4.97 -4.05 6.17
CA LEU A 59 6.06 -3.19 5.70
C LEU A 59 6.30 -2.10 6.72
N GLN A 60 7.47 -2.09 7.30
CA GLN A 60 7.81 -1.10 8.32
C GLN A 60 9.12 -0.44 7.99
N ARG A 61 9.09 0.88 7.95
CA ARG A 61 10.31 1.66 7.79
C ARG A 61 11.01 1.74 9.14
N HIS A 62 12.26 1.36 9.18
CA HIS A 62 13.00 1.35 10.44
C HIS A 62 13.91 2.56 10.62
N ARG A 63 13.98 3.43 9.62
CA ARG A 63 14.81 4.62 9.67
C ARG A 63 14.13 5.74 8.89
N LYS A 64 14.12 6.94 9.48
CA LYS A 64 13.55 8.08 8.82
C LYS A 64 14.34 8.41 7.55
N VAL A 65 13.64 8.73 6.48
CA VAL A 65 14.25 9.13 5.23
C VAL A 65 13.69 10.48 4.81
N GLU A 66 14.42 11.17 3.94
CA GLU A 66 13.96 12.45 3.45
C GLU A 66 12.70 12.30 2.64
N LYS A 67 11.75 13.17 2.92
CA LYS A 67 10.52 13.20 2.16
C LYS A 67 10.81 13.74 0.77
N LYS A 68 10.30 13.06 -0.23
CA LYS A 68 10.41 13.57 -1.59
C LYS A 68 9.62 14.86 -1.71
N SER A 69 10.28 15.89 -2.19
CA SER A 69 9.63 17.16 -2.47
C SER A 69 10.23 17.71 -3.75
N ARG A 70 9.46 18.54 -4.44
CA ARG A 70 9.92 19.25 -5.62
C ARG A 70 10.46 18.36 -6.73
N GLY A 71 9.81 17.25 -6.93
CA GLY A 71 10.18 16.37 -8.02
C GLY A 71 11.39 15.51 -7.78
N GLY A 72 12.00 15.57 -6.61
CA GLY A 72 13.08 14.67 -6.28
C GLY A 72 12.58 13.24 -6.23
N ASN A 73 13.36 12.33 -6.76
CA ASN A 73 13.03 10.92 -6.73
C ASN A 73 13.83 10.23 -5.66
N ARG A 74 13.11 9.61 -4.71
CA ARG A 74 13.77 8.75 -3.76
C ARG A 74 14.28 7.53 -4.52
N SER A 75 15.52 7.21 -4.30
CA SER A 75 16.10 6.02 -4.90
C SER A 75 15.37 4.77 -4.40
N ILE A 76 15.16 3.82 -5.30
CA ILE A 76 14.60 2.52 -4.93
C ILE A 76 15.46 1.87 -3.85
N ASP A 77 16.77 2.04 -3.94
CA ASP A 77 17.69 1.46 -2.97
C ASP A 77 17.47 1.98 -1.56
N VAL A 78 17.10 3.25 -1.43
CA VAL A 78 16.81 3.83 -0.11
C VAL A 78 15.61 3.12 0.52
N ASP A 79 14.57 2.90 -0.26
CA ASP A 79 13.40 2.20 0.26
C ASP A 79 13.73 0.74 0.56
N LEU A 80 14.46 0.07 -0.32
CA LEU A 80 14.82 -1.33 -0.09
C LEU A 80 15.66 -1.50 1.17
N SER A 81 16.50 -0.52 1.49
CA SER A 81 17.40 -0.62 2.64
C SER A 81 16.79 -0.11 3.94
N THR A 82 15.66 0.60 3.88
CA THR A 82 15.07 1.19 5.10
C THR A 82 13.72 0.60 5.46
N ILE A 83 13.20 -0.32 4.68
CA ILE A 83 11.92 -0.96 4.94
C ILE A 83 12.13 -2.45 5.20
N ASN A 84 11.59 -2.94 6.30
CA ASN A 84 11.61 -4.36 6.64
C ASN A 84 10.25 -4.98 6.40
N VAL A 85 10.25 -6.28 6.11
CA VAL A 85 9.02 -7.05 6.01
C VAL A 85 8.86 -7.91 7.25
N ASN A 86 7.76 -7.69 7.96
CA ASN A 86 7.42 -8.45 9.16
C ASN A 86 6.21 -9.32 8.90
N ASN A 87 5.98 -10.31 9.74
CA ASN A 87 4.79 -11.19 9.66
C ASN A 87 4.61 -11.78 8.27
N LYS A 88 5.70 -12.31 7.72
CA LYS A 88 5.69 -12.85 6.35
C LYS A 88 4.67 -13.94 6.14
N GLU A 89 4.29 -14.63 7.19
CA GLU A 89 3.35 -15.74 7.10
C GLU A 89 1.96 -15.29 6.62
N ILE A 90 1.59 -14.04 6.86
CA ILE A 90 0.25 -13.59 6.45
C ILE A 90 0.18 -13.21 4.98
N ILE A 91 1.32 -13.06 4.33
CA ILE A 91 1.35 -12.72 2.91
C ILE A 91 1.87 -13.86 2.05
N LYS A 92 2.45 -14.88 2.66
CA LYS A 92 3.09 -15.95 1.92
C LYS A 92 2.10 -16.68 1.03
N GLY A 93 2.42 -16.76 -0.25
CA GLY A 93 1.59 -17.45 -1.23
C GLY A 93 0.30 -16.72 -1.60
N LYS A 94 0.14 -15.48 -1.17
CA LYS A 94 -1.09 -14.73 -1.40
C LYS A 94 -0.90 -13.58 -2.36
N ASN A 95 -2.02 -13.16 -2.96
CA ASN A 95 -2.05 -11.97 -3.80
C ASN A 95 -2.31 -10.76 -2.90
N VAL A 96 -1.31 -9.91 -2.75
CA VAL A 96 -1.35 -8.79 -1.82
C VAL A 96 -1.79 -7.52 -2.55
N LEU A 97 -2.68 -6.76 -1.95
CA LEU A 97 -3.01 -5.42 -2.43
C LEU A 97 -2.13 -4.42 -1.68
N LEU A 98 -1.33 -3.68 -2.42
CA LEU A 98 -0.42 -2.68 -1.86
C LEU A 98 -0.93 -1.29 -2.19
N LEU A 99 -1.22 -0.51 -1.16
CA LEU A 99 -1.78 0.83 -1.31
C LEU A 99 -0.74 1.90 -0.98
N ASP A 100 -0.82 3.00 -1.71
CA ASP A 100 -0.06 4.22 -1.41
C ASP A 100 -1.00 5.40 -1.58
N ASP A 101 -0.72 6.51 -0.90
CA ASP A 101 -1.58 7.68 -1.00
C ASP A 101 -1.33 8.46 -2.29
N VAL A 102 -0.11 8.90 -2.50
CA VAL A 102 0.27 9.67 -3.70
C VAL A 102 1.59 9.14 -4.21
N THR A 103 1.67 8.96 -5.51
CA THR A 103 2.94 8.57 -6.13
C THR A 103 3.27 9.49 -7.30
N THR A 104 4.54 9.82 -7.44
CA THR A 104 5.04 10.58 -8.57
C THR A 104 5.75 9.69 -9.57
N SER A 105 6.66 8.86 -9.09
CA SER A 105 7.46 8.00 -9.95
C SER A 105 7.09 6.53 -9.80
N GLY A 106 6.41 6.17 -8.73
CA GLY A 106 6.11 4.77 -8.45
C GLY A 106 7.27 4.01 -7.84
N ASN A 107 8.37 4.69 -7.53
CA ASN A 107 9.55 3.99 -7.00
C ASN A 107 9.29 3.33 -5.66
N SER A 108 8.56 3.98 -4.76
CA SER A 108 8.25 3.39 -3.46
C SER A 108 7.32 2.20 -3.60
N LEU A 109 6.33 2.29 -4.49
CA LEU A 109 5.46 1.15 -4.78
C LEU A 109 6.26 -0.01 -5.35
N TYR A 110 7.17 0.28 -6.28
CA TYR A 110 8.01 -0.76 -6.87
C TYR A 110 8.89 -1.43 -5.81
N ALA A 111 9.56 -0.62 -4.98
CA ALA A 111 10.43 -1.17 -3.95
C ALA A 111 9.65 -2.06 -2.98
N CYS A 112 8.49 -1.59 -2.54
CA CYS A 112 7.67 -2.37 -1.63
C CYS A 112 7.14 -3.65 -2.28
N GLU A 113 6.79 -3.59 -3.55
CA GLU A 113 6.41 -4.78 -4.30
C GLU A 113 7.53 -5.81 -4.29
N GLN A 114 8.76 -5.37 -4.56
CA GLN A 114 9.90 -6.28 -4.57
C GLN A 114 10.10 -6.92 -3.19
N LEU A 115 9.98 -6.12 -2.14
CA LEU A 115 10.14 -6.65 -0.78
C LEU A 115 9.06 -7.69 -0.45
N LEU A 116 7.84 -7.44 -0.84
CA LEU A 116 6.75 -8.38 -0.59
C LEU A 116 6.93 -9.68 -1.39
N LEU A 117 7.34 -9.55 -2.64
CA LEU A 117 7.59 -10.73 -3.47
C LEU A 117 8.74 -11.57 -2.91
N GLN A 118 9.81 -10.91 -2.46
CA GLN A 118 10.94 -11.62 -1.85
C GLN A 118 10.54 -12.30 -0.55
N ALA A 119 9.54 -11.75 0.13
CA ALA A 119 9.05 -12.33 1.39
C ALA A 119 8.08 -13.48 1.17
N GLY A 120 7.73 -13.77 -0.07
CA GLY A 120 6.91 -14.93 -0.38
C GLY A 120 5.53 -14.63 -0.94
N ALA A 121 5.16 -13.38 -1.15
CA ALA A 121 3.87 -13.07 -1.78
C ALA A 121 3.82 -13.67 -3.18
N ALA A 122 2.67 -14.19 -3.56
CA ALA A 122 2.50 -14.74 -4.88
C ALA A 122 2.40 -13.65 -5.94
N LYS A 123 1.74 -12.57 -5.61
CA LYS A 123 1.52 -11.46 -6.53
C LYS A 123 1.25 -10.20 -5.72
N VAL A 124 1.63 -9.05 -6.27
CA VAL A 124 1.36 -7.76 -5.63
C VAL A 124 0.63 -6.87 -6.61
N LEU A 125 -0.54 -6.39 -6.21
CA LEU A 125 -1.33 -5.44 -6.98
C LEU A 125 -1.10 -4.06 -6.37
N LYS A 126 -0.65 -3.12 -7.16
CA LYS A 126 -0.26 -1.79 -6.67
C LYS A 126 -1.32 -0.77 -7.03
N LEU A 127 -1.67 0.07 -6.07
CA LEU A 127 -2.67 1.11 -6.26
C LEU A 127 -2.31 2.36 -5.49
N ALA A 128 -2.26 3.49 -6.19
CA ALA A 128 -2.07 4.80 -5.57
C ALA A 128 -3.39 5.57 -5.63
N LEU A 129 -3.75 6.22 -4.55
CA LEU A 129 -5.06 6.87 -4.41
C LEU A 129 -5.03 8.38 -4.62
N GLY A 130 -3.87 8.98 -4.71
CA GLY A 130 -3.76 10.42 -4.69
C GLY A 130 -3.99 11.09 -6.03
N LYS A 131 -3.21 12.11 -6.29
CA LYS A 131 -3.38 12.96 -7.45
C LYS A 131 -3.29 12.22 -8.77
N THR A 132 -2.63 11.09 -8.77
CA THR A 132 -2.52 10.26 -9.96
C THR A 132 -3.76 9.42 -10.20
N ALA A 133 -4.84 9.74 -9.50
CA ALA A 133 -6.08 8.97 -9.60
C ALA A 133 -6.57 8.81 -11.03
N LEU A 134 -6.29 9.76 -11.88
CA LEU A 134 -6.68 9.67 -13.28
C LEU A 134 -6.03 8.50 -14.00
N ASN A 135 -4.90 8.08 -13.51
CA ASN A 135 -4.12 7.01 -14.13
C ASN A 135 -4.01 5.80 -13.24
N ILE A 136 -4.86 5.67 -12.25
CA ILE A 136 -4.83 4.51 -11.40
C ILE A 136 -5.08 3.27 -12.24
N PRO A 137 -4.17 2.32 -12.23
CA PRO A 137 -4.39 1.09 -12.95
C PRO A 137 -5.58 0.36 -12.36
N ILE A 138 -6.34 -0.28 -13.19
CA ILE A 138 -7.48 -1.03 -12.70
C ILE A 138 -7.06 -2.48 -12.52
N CYS A 139 -5.92 -2.64 -11.92
CA CYS A 139 -5.36 -3.96 -11.70
C CYS A 139 -6.22 -4.79 -10.76
N ILE A 140 -7.00 -4.12 -9.93
CA ILE A 140 -7.91 -4.84 -9.04
C ILE A 140 -8.96 -5.59 -9.86
N LYS A 141 -9.50 -4.94 -10.86
CA LYS A 141 -10.50 -5.57 -11.71
C LYS A 141 -9.92 -6.69 -12.53
N THR A 142 -8.78 -6.44 -13.11
CA THR A 142 -8.19 -7.43 -13.99
C THR A 142 -7.80 -8.69 -13.27
N SER A 143 -7.46 -8.58 -12.01
CA SER A 143 -7.08 -9.77 -11.25
C SER A 143 -8.25 -10.71 -11.06
N SER A 144 -9.47 -10.24 -11.23
CA SER A 144 -10.64 -11.08 -11.05
C SER A 144 -11.01 -11.85 -12.31
N SER A 145 -10.40 -11.52 -13.41
CA SER A 145 -10.83 -12.07 -14.69
C SER A 145 -10.36 -13.50 -14.90
N LYS A 146 -9.72 -14.06 -13.99
CA LYS A 146 -9.37 -15.43 -14.09
C LYS A 146 -9.33 -16.09 -12.78
#